data_704fdb6ab9a3b03e280bdefb82af9349
#
_entry.id   704fdb6ab9a3b03e280bdefb82af9349
#
_cell.length_a   1.000
_cell.length_b   1.000
_cell.length_c   1.000
_cell.angle_alpha   90.00
_cell.angle_beta   90.00
_cell.angle_gamma   90.00
#
_symmetry.space_group_name_H-M   'P 1'
#
loop_
_entity.id
_entity.type
_entity.pdbx_description
1 polymer ?
#
loop_
_entity_poly.entity_id
_entity_poly.type
_entity_poly.pdbx_seq_one_letter_code
_entity_poly.pdbx_strand_id
1 'polypeptide(L)'
;QMCIRDRPDGSRLDLNANTRVRVEFDAERRIVHLDQGQVFLDVAPNKERPLFVDAGTARVRVVGTAFDLRRGQQELVLSVEHGLVAFEAPGERREPMLLGARERAVYNLARGDLSRQTLGDGEVADWRSGHVSFRNRELASLVDELSLYRPAAVLLADPTLAKYRVSGNLDVNDPDALLNALPALLPVKTAVLADGRMRIERK
;
A
#
# COMPACT_ATOMS: atom_id res chain seq x y z
N GLN A 1 5.03 15.18 0.33
CA GLN A 1 6.21 15.33 1.18
C GLN A 1 6.24 14.18 2.17
N MET A 2 7.23 13.31 2.08
CA MET A 2 7.45 12.19 3.00
C MET A 2 7.74 12.73 4.40
N CYS A 3 7.00 12.27 5.41
CA CYS A 3 7.20 12.69 6.80
C CYS A 3 7.78 11.53 7.61
N ILE A 4 8.98 11.73 8.14
CA ILE A 4 9.63 10.80 9.09
C ILE A 4 9.23 11.23 10.50
N ARG A 5 8.82 10.28 11.34
CA ARG A 5 8.48 10.54 12.74
C ARG A 5 9.06 9.46 13.65
N ASP A 6 10.07 9.84 14.43
CA ASP A 6 10.60 8.99 15.51
C ASP A 6 9.62 8.95 16.69
N ARG A 7 9.53 7.79 17.34
CA ARG A 7 8.65 7.56 18.47
C ARG A 7 9.45 7.39 19.77
N PRO A 8 8.82 7.65 20.96
CA PRO A 8 9.51 7.51 22.24
C PRO A 8 10.05 6.12 22.54
N ASP A 9 9.50 5.08 21.89
CA ASP A 9 9.94 3.69 22.03
C ASP A 9 11.09 3.31 21.08
N GLY A 10 11.59 4.25 20.28
CA GLY A 10 12.63 4.04 19.27
C GLY A 10 12.10 3.53 17.92
N SER A 11 10.78 3.34 17.76
CA SER A 11 10.18 3.00 16.48
C SER A 11 10.14 4.21 15.55
N ARG A 12 10.25 3.96 14.23
CA ARG A 12 10.23 4.96 13.18
C ARG A 12 9.08 4.70 12.21
N LEU A 13 8.40 5.77 11.84
CA LEU A 13 7.32 5.75 10.84
C LEU A 13 7.69 6.69 9.69
N ASP A 14 7.75 6.13 8.47
CA ASP A 14 7.84 6.91 7.23
C ASP A 14 6.45 6.93 6.59
N LEU A 15 5.89 8.10 6.38
CA LEU A 15 4.54 8.28 5.82
C LEU A 15 4.62 8.65 4.35
N ASN A 16 3.90 7.92 3.50
CA ASN A 16 3.74 8.26 2.10
C ASN A 16 2.74 9.42 1.91
N ALA A 17 2.64 9.95 0.69
CA ALA A 17 1.69 10.99 0.34
C ALA A 17 0.24 10.59 0.69
N ASN A 18 -0.62 11.59 0.96
CA ASN A 18 -2.04 11.40 1.28
C ASN A 18 -2.33 10.38 2.39
N THR A 19 -1.40 10.22 3.35
CA THR A 19 -1.49 9.26 4.45
C THR A 19 -2.06 9.92 5.70
N ARG A 20 -3.05 9.28 6.32
CA ARG A 20 -3.63 9.67 7.60
C ARG A 20 -3.41 8.58 8.62
N VAL A 21 -2.64 8.92 9.66
CA VAL A 21 -2.24 8.01 10.75
C VAL A 21 -2.52 8.68 12.10
N ARG A 22 -3.10 7.91 13.01
CA ARG A 22 -3.19 8.26 14.45
C ARG A 22 -2.35 7.25 15.23
N VAL A 23 -1.73 7.69 16.31
CA VAL A 23 -0.82 6.86 17.11
C VAL A 23 -1.21 6.95 18.57
N GLU A 24 -1.35 5.81 19.22
CA GLU A 24 -1.62 5.63 20.63
C GLU A 24 -0.48 4.82 21.26
N PHE A 25 0.52 5.52 21.79
CA PHE A 25 1.65 4.91 22.48
C PHE A 25 1.66 5.38 23.94
N ASP A 26 1.42 4.45 24.82
CA ASP A 26 1.47 4.65 26.27
C ASP A 26 2.30 3.52 26.95
N ALA A 27 2.22 3.42 28.28
CA ALA A 27 2.96 2.41 29.04
C ALA A 27 2.54 0.97 28.69
N GLU A 28 1.28 0.77 28.28
CA GLU A 28 0.68 -0.55 28.07
C GLU A 28 0.52 -0.89 26.59
N ARG A 29 0.35 0.11 25.71
CA ARG A 29 -0.10 -0.06 24.34
C ARG A 29 0.82 0.63 23.35
N ARG A 30 0.99 0.00 22.21
CA ARG A 30 1.60 0.56 20.99
C ARG A 30 0.66 0.31 19.83
N ILE A 31 -0.22 1.27 19.54
CA ILE A 31 -1.21 1.13 18.47
C ILE A 31 -1.03 2.24 17.45
N VAL A 32 -1.04 1.87 16.18
CA VAL A 32 -1.05 2.76 15.03
C VAL A 32 -2.36 2.54 14.28
N HIS A 33 -3.15 3.57 14.07
CA HIS A 33 -4.35 3.51 13.26
C HIS A 33 -4.05 4.09 11.88
N LEU A 34 -4.07 3.26 10.86
CA LEU A 34 -3.95 3.67 9.47
C LEU A 34 -5.35 3.87 8.87
N ASP A 35 -5.81 5.13 8.86
CA ASP A 35 -7.12 5.47 8.33
C ASP A 35 -7.14 5.42 6.79
N GLN A 36 -6.06 5.88 6.14
CA GLN A 36 -5.83 5.78 4.69
C GLN A 36 -4.36 5.99 4.35
N GLY A 37 -3.95 5.58 3.15
CA GLY A 37 -2.63 5.84 2.61
C GLY A 37 -1.65 4.71 2.88
N GLN A 38 -0.38 5.02 3.08
CA GLN A 38 0.69 4.05 3.18
C GLN A 38 1.74 4.49 4.20
N VAL A 39 2.18 3.55 5.02
CA VAL A 39 3.18 3.77 6.06
C VAL A 39 4.21 2.64 6.06
N PHE A 40 5.47 2.99 6.10
CA PHE A 40 6.52 2.07 6.46
C PHE A 40 6.82 2.22 7.95
N LEU A 41 6.87 1.10 8.65
CA LEU A 41 7.18 1.03 10.07
C LEU A 41 8.47 0.23 10.28
N ASP A 42 9.43 0.83 10.98
CA ASP A 42 10.58 0.13 11.55
C ASP A 42 10.37 0.10 13.07
N VAL A 43 9.93 -1.07 13.57
CA VAL A 43 9.42 -1.22 14.92
C VAL A 43 10.52 -1.71 15.86
N ALA A 44 10.81 -0.93 16.90
CA ALA A 44 11.74 -1.32 17.95
C ALA A 44 11.29 -2.62 18.64
N PRO A 45 12.21 -3.61 18.82
CA PRO A 45 11.88 -4.91 19.39
C PRO A 45 11.37 -4.79 20.83
N ASN A 46 10.17 -5.33 21.08
CA ASN A 46 9.61 -5.46 22.41
C ASN A 46 8.57 -6.59 22.45
N LYS A 47 8.96 -7.75 22.99
CA LYS A 47 8.10 -8.95 23.06
C LYS A 47 7.00 -8.84 24.12
N GLU A 48 7.26 -8.08 25.19
CA GLU A 48 6.31 -7.89 26.29
C GLU A 48 5.20 -6.90 25.90
N ARG A 49 5.51 -6.00 24.95
CA ARG A 49 4.59 -4.96 24.48
C ARG A 49 4.55 -4.94 22.95
N PRO A 50 3.83 -5.86 22.30
CA PRO A 50 3.67 -5.90 20.85
C PRO A 50 3.10 -4.58 20.30
N LEU A 51 3.46 -4.24 19.05
CA LEU A 51 2.84 -3.14 18.33
C LEU A 51 1.72 -3.68 17.45
N PHE A 52 0.60 -2.97 17.46
CA PHE A 52 -0.54 -3.25 16.59
C PHE A 52 -0.72 -2.12 15.58
N VAL A 53 -1.08 -2.49 14.33
CA VAL A 53 -1.56 -1.54 13.36
C VAL A 53 -2.99 -1.92 12.97
N ASP A 54 -3.93 -1.02 13.23
CA ASP A 54 -5.32 -1.16 12.84
C ASP A 54 -5.53 -0.42 11.50
N ALA A 55 -5.91 -1.17 10.47
CA ALA A 55 -6.17 -0.65 9.12
C ALA A 55 -7.62 -0.93 8.72
N GLY A 56 -8.56 -0.25 9.37
CA GLY A 56 -9.99 -0.51 9.25
C GLY A 56 -10.38 -1.77 10.02
N THR A 57 -10.84 -2.80 9.30
CA THR A 57 -11.21 -4.10 9.88
C THR A 57 -10.06 -5.10 9.92
N ALA A 58 -8.92 -4.78 9.30
CA ALA A 58 -7.71 -5.60 9.36
C ALA A 58 -6.80 -5.15 10.50
N ARG A 59 -6.07 -6.10 11.10
CA ARG A 59 -5.11 -5.85 12.16
C ARG A 59 -3.77 -6.52 11.85
N VAL A 60 -2.70 -5.79 12.13
CA VAL A 60 -1.32 -6.26 12.05
C VAL A 60 -0.73 -6.30 13.44
N ARG A 61 -0.04 -7.38 13.82
CA ARG A 61 0.68 -7.53 15.08
C ARG A 61 2.14 -7.82 14.83
N VAL A 62 3.04 -7.08 15.49
CA VAL A 62 4.49 -7.25 15.39
C VAL A 62 5.15 -7.09 16.76
N VAL A 63 6.37 -7.63 16.92
CA VAL A 63 7.19 -7.49 18.15
C VAL A 63 8.55 -6.83 17.91
N GLY A 64 8.94 -6.60 16.63
CA GLY A 64 10.22 -6.02 16.22
C GLY A 64 10.46 -6.34 14.76
N THR A 65 9.96 -5.52 13.86
CA THR A 65 9.79 -5.85 12.43
C THR A 65 9.82 -4.57 11.62
N ALA A 66 10.43 -4.61 10.43
CA ALA A 66 10.28 -3.56 9.45
C ALA A 66 9.34 -4.03 8.33
N PHE A 67 8.30 -3.26 8.07
CA PHE A 67 7.26 -3.60 7.09
C PHE A 67 6.56 -2.36 6.55
N ASP A 68 5.99 -2.51 5.38
CA ASP A 68 5.18 -1.52 4.69
C ASP A 68 3.71 -1.95 4.71
N LEU A 69 2.81 -1.02 5.03
CA LEU A 69 1.36 -1.24 4.99
C LEU A 69 0.68 -0.13 4.21
N ARG A 70 -0.02 -0.51 3.14
CA ARG A 70 -0.87 0.38 2.34
C ARG A 70 -2.33 0.02 2.52
N ARG A 71 -3.13 1.02 2.85
CA ARG A 71 -4.58 0.96 2.86
C ARG A 71 -5.12 1.85 1.74
N GLY A 72 -5.41 1.22 0.61
CA GLY A 72 -6.07 1.84 -0.53
C GLY A 72 -7.60 1.70 -0.46
N GLN A 73 -8.27 2.07 -1.55
CA GLN A 73 -9.72 1.89 -1.70
C GLN A 73 -10.09 0.47 -2.13
N GLN A 74 -9.21 -0.18 -2.90
CA GLN A 74 -9.41 -1.52 -3.45
C GLN A 74 -8.74 -2.61 -2.63
N GLU A 75 -7.60 -2.30 -2.02
CA GLU A 75 -6.71 -3.30 -1.43
C GLU A 75 -6.06 -2.81 -0.13
N LEU A 76 -5.82 -3.77 0.76
CA LEU A 76 -4.80 -3.68 1.79
C LEU A 76 -3.57 -4.47 1.31
N VAL A 77 -2.41 -3.83 1.32
CA VAL A 77 -1.14 -4.45 0.90
C VAL A 77 -0.15 -4.34 2.05
N LEU A 78 0.30 -5.48 2.54
CA LEU A 78 1.31 -5.60 3.59
C LEU A 78 2.56 -6.26 3.01
N SER A 79 3.73 -5.63 3.13
CA SER A 79 5.01 -6.17 2.65
C SER A 79 6.05 -6.12 3.75
N VAL A 80 6.75 -7.23 4.00
CA VAL A 80 7.70 -7.35 5.10
C VAL A 80 9.14 -7.19 4.60
N GLU A 81 9.88 -6.23 5.16
CA GLU A 81 11.30 -6.03 4.88
C GLU A 81 12.14 -7.00 5.72
N HIS A 82 11.92 -7.03 7.04
CA HIS A 82 12.56 -8.00 7.93
C HIS A 82 11.68 -8.32 9.14
N GLY A 83 11.93 -9.47 9.78
CA GLY A 83 11.18 -9.94 10.95
C GLY A 83 9.96 -10.78 10.57
N LEU A 84 9.00 -10.85 11.49
CA LEU A 84 7.77 -11.64 11.35
C LEU A 84 6.55 -10.78 11.69
N VAL A 85 5.56 -10.82 10.82
CA VAL A 85 4.29 -10.11 10.94
C VAL A 85 3.15 -11.11 11.03
N ALA A 86 2.23 -10.91 11.99
CA ALA A 86 0.95 -11.59 12.01
C ALA A 86 -0.12 -10.65 11.45
N PHE A 87 -0.73 -11.03 10.34
CA PHE A 87 -1.76 -10.28 9.63
C PHE A 87 -3.12 -10.92 9.78
N GLU A 88 -4.03 -10.23 10.43
CA GLU A 88 -5.44 -10.60 10.60
C GLU A 88 -6.26 -9.85 9.55
N ALA A 89 -6.64 -10.54 8.47
CA ALA A 89 -7.52 -9.98 7.46
C ALA A 89 -8.97 -9.92 7.96
N PRO A 90 -9.82 -9.00 7.42
CA PRO A 90 -11.24 -8.96 7.73
C PRO A 90 -11.95 -10.28 7.39
N GLY A 91 -12.98 -10.64 8.16
CA GLY A 91 -13.81 -11.83 7.93
C GLY A 91 -13.90 -12.75 9.13
N GLU A 92 -14.67 -13.85 9.00
CA GLU A 92 -14.87 -14.79 10.09
C GLU A 92 -13.55 -15.48 10.47
N ARG A 93 -13.24 -15.51 11.76
CA ARG A 93 -12.19 -16.23 12.51
C ARG A 93 -11.21 -17.03 11.64
N ARG A 94 -10.39 -16.34 10.89
CA ARG A 94 -9.21 -16.94 10.24
C ARG A 94 -8.03 -16.84 11.18
N GLU A 95 -7.21 -17.88 11.21
CA GLU A 95 -5.91 -17.75 11.85
C GLU A 95 -5.11 -16.63 11.18
N PRO A 96 -4.33 -15.83 11.95
CA PRO A 96 -3.49 -14.79 11.37
C PRO A 96 -2.54 -15.38 10.32
N MET A 97 -2.45 -14.74 9.16
CA MET A 97 -1.41 -15.08 8.18
C MET A 97 -0.06 -14.59 8.69
N LEU A 98 0.88 -15.51 8.87
CA LEU A 98 2.25 -15.16 9.23
C LEU A 98 3.04 -14.85 7.95
N LEU A 99 3.71 -13.70 7.94
CA LEU A 99 4.53 -13.21 6.83
C LEU A 99 5.95 -12.95 7.34
N GLY A 100 6.92 -13.57 6.67
CA GLY A 100 8.35 -13.34 6.90
C GLY A 100 8.94 -12.30 5.96
N ALA A 101 10.25 -12.10 6.05
CA ALA A 101 10.97 -11.18 5.19
C ALA A 101 10.73 -11.49 3.69
N ARG A 102 10.54 -10.43 2.87
CA ARG A 102 10.28 -10.50 1.43
C ARG A 102 8.97 -11.18 1.06
N GLU A 103 8.03 -11.26 2.00
CA GLU A 103 6.68 -11.70 1.72
C GLU A 103 5.71 -10.52 1.70
N ARG A 104 4.70 -10.63 0.83
CA ARG A 104 3.62 -9.67 0.68
C ARG A 104 2.28 -10.37 0.79
N ALA A 105 1.38 -9.80 1.58
CA ALA A 105 -0.04 -10.13 1.54
C ALA A 105 -0.80 -9.03 0.79
N VAL A 106 -1.73 -9.43 -0.06
CA VAL A 106 -2.69 -8.54 -0.73
C VAL A 106 -4.09 -9.02 -0.38
N TYR A 107 -4.85 -8.16 0.30
CA TYR A 107 -6.24 -8.40 0.63
C TYR A 107 -7.14 -7.49 -0.22
N ASN A 108 -7.98 -8.08 -1.06
CA ASN A 108 -8.94 -7.33 -1.87
C ASN A 108 -10.18 -6.99 -1.03
N LEU A 109 -10.45 -5.70 -0.83
CA LEU A 109 -11.52 -5.21 0.04
C LEU A 109 -12.92 -5.53 -0.48
N ALA A 110 -13.10 -5.60 -1.80
CA ALA A 110 -14.40 -5.87 -2.41
C ALA A 110 -14.72 -7.37 -2.46
N ARG A 111 -13.72 -8.21 -2.74
CA ARG A 111 -13.89 -9.65 -2.93
C ARG A 111 -13.63 -10.47 -1.66
N GLY A 112 -12.92 -9.90 -0.68
CA GLY A 112 -12.49 -10.63 0.51
C GLY A 112 -11.37 -11.64 0.25
N ASP A 113 -10.72 -11.59 -0.91
CA ASP A 113 -9.64 -12.50 -1.28
C ASP A 113 -8.33 -12.07 -0.62
N LEU A 114 -7.63 -13.03 -0.02
CA LEU A 114 -6.30 -12.84 0.54
C LEU A 114 -5.29 -13.68 -0.25
N SER A 115 -4.26 -13.05 -0.79
CA SER A 115 -3.17 -13.71 -1.51
C SER A 115 -1.82 -13.41 -0.88
N ARG A 116 -0.87 -14.34 -1.06
CA ARG A 116 0.53 -14.21 -0.65
C ARG A 116 1.42 -14.19 -1.88
N GLN A 117 2.46 -13.35 -1.86
CA GLN A 117 3.45 -13.21 -2.92
C GLN A 117 4.85 -13.14 -2.30
N THR A 118 5.86 -13.63 -3.04
CA THR A 118 7.26 -13.42 -2.71
C THR A 118 7.80 -12.23 -3.51
N LEU A 119 8.54 -11.35 -2.87
CA LEU A 119 9.10 -10.13 -3.44
C LEU A 119 10.56 -10.32 -3.84
N GLY A 120 10.99 -9.59 -4.85
CA GLY A 120 12.40 -9.37 -5.17
C GLY A 120 13.09 -8.43 -4.17
N ASP A 121 14.41 -8.31 -4.33
CA ASP A 121 15.19 -7.37 -3.52
C ASP A 121 14.80 -5.93 -3.85
N GLY A 122 14.63 -5.09 -2.81
CA GLY A 122 14.28 -3.68 -2.96
C GLY A 122 12.81 -3.39 -3.31
N GLU A 123 11.94 -4.41 -3.37
CA GLU A 123 10.51 -4.22 -3.68
C GLU A 123 9.65 -3.87 -2.44
N VAL A 124 10.23 -3.83 -1.24
CA VAL A 124 9.52 -3.41 -0.03
C VAL A 124 9.71 -1.91 0.15
N ALA A 125 8.61 -1.16 0.19
CA ALA A 125 8.60 0.29 0.41
C ALA A 125 9.53 1.08 -0.53
N ASP A 126 9.64 0.67 -1.79
CA ASP A 126 10.46 1.30 -2.84
C ASP A 126 10.04 2.76 -3.10
N TRP A 127 8.79 3.13 -2.81
CA TRP A 127 8.30 4.51 -2.81
C TRP A 127 9.16 5.47 -1.98
N ARG A 128 9.88 4.98 -0.96
CA ARG A 128 10.79 5.77 -0.12
C ARG A 128 12.00 6.28 -0.91
N SER A 129 12.36 5.60 -1.99
CA SER A 129 13.39 6.05 -2.94
C SER A 129 12.84 6.85 -4.11
N GLY A 130 11.54 7.16 -4.11
CA GLY A 130 10.88 7.97 -5.14
C GLY A 130 10.29 7.15 -6.30
N HIS A 131 10.35 5.84 -6.25
CA HIS A 131 9.86 4.97 -7.32
C HIS A 131 9.01 3.83 -6.77
N VAL A 132 8.07 3.35 -7.57
CA VAL A 132 7.29 2.14 -7.29
C VAL A 132 7.38 1.20 -8.47
N SER A 133 8.00 0.04 -8.25
CA SER A 133 8.11 -1.01 -9.26
C SER A 133 6.92 -1.95 -9.18
N PHE A 134 6.39 -2.37 -10.33
CA PHE A 134 5.28 -3.30 -10.38
C PHE A 134 5.40 -4.27 -11.56
N ARG A 135 4.97 -5.51 -11.34
CA ARG A 135 4.96 -6.57 -12.35
C ARG A 135 3.59 -7.22 -12.42
N ASN A 136 3.08 -7.38 -13.63
CA ASN A 136 1.82 -8.07 -13.89
C ASN A 136 0.68 -7.62 -12.96
N ARG A 137 0.62 -6.32 -12.68
CA ARG A 137 -0.32 -5.72 -11.73
C ARG A 137 -1.63 -5.38 -12.43
N GLU A 138 -2.76 -5.58 -11.76
CA GLU A 138 -4.06 -5.14 -12.28
C GLU A 138 -4.12 -3.61 -12.38
N LEU A 139 -4.69 -3.10 -13.47
CA LEU A 139 -4.83 -1.66 -13.70
C LEU A 139 -5.63 -0.98 -12.57
N ALA A 140 -6.64 -1.65 -12.03
CA ALA A 140 -7.40 -1.12 -10.88
C ALA A 140 -6.50 -0.89 -9.66
N SER A 141 -5.62 -1.85 -9.34
CA SER A 141 -4.66 -1.74 -8.23
C SER A 141 -3.63 -0.63 -8.48
N LEU A 142 -3.18 -0.45 -9.73
CA LEU A 142 -2.28 0.64 -10.10
C LEU A 142 -2.97 2.00 -9.98
N VAL A 143 -4.22 2.13 -10.41
CA VAL A 143 -5.02 3.35 -10.27
C VAL A 143 -5.23 3.70 -8.80
N ASP A 144 -5.47 2.70 -7.94
CA ASP A 144 -5.58 2.89 -6.49
C ASP A 144 -4.27 3.44 -5.88
N GLU A 145 -3.11 2.94 -6.34
CA GLU A 145 -1.81 3.47 -5.90
C GLU A 145 -1.54 4.89 -6.40
N LEU A 146 -1.85 5.19 -7.66
CA LEU A 146 -1.71 6.52 -8.23
C LEU A 146 -2.48 7.59 -7.45
N SER A 147 -3.57 7.20 -6.78
CA SER A 147 -4.37 8.11 -5.93
C SER A 147 -3.58 8.68 -4.75
N LEU A 148 -2.48 8.05 -4.34
CA LEU A 148 -1.58 8.59 -3.30
C LEU A 148 -0.83 9.83 -3.79
N TYR A 149 -0.49 9.88 -5.08
CA TYR A 149 0.42 10.88 -5.64
C TYR A 149 -0.28 11.95 -6.49
N ARG A 150 -1.57 11.76 -6.79
CA ARG A 150 -2.38 12.70 -7.57
C ARG A 150 -3.49 13.34 -6.75
N PRO A 151 -3.68 14.67 -6.84
CA PRO A 151 -4.81 15.34 -6.20
C PRO A 151 -6.14 15.00 -6.87
N ALA A 152 -6.13 14.74 -8.19
CA ALA A 152 -7.31 14.42 -8.97
C ALA A 152 -7.38 12.92 -9.30
N ALA A 153 -8.56 12.34 -9.19
CA ALA A 153 -8.80 10.91 -9.38
C ALA A 153 -8.50 10.44 -10.81
N VAL A 154 -8.14 9.16 -10.93
CA VAL A 154 -8.07 8.43 -12.20
C VAL A 154 -9.33 7.56 -12.31
N LEU A 155 -10.05 7.68 -13.40
CA LEU A 155 -11.32 7.00 -13.66
C LEU A 155 -11.13 5.93 -14.74
N LEU A 156 -11.58 4.71 -14.47
CA LEU A 156 -11.74 3.67 -15.48
C LEU A 156 -13.15 3.79 -16.06
N ALA A 157 -13.26 4.15 -17.34
CA ALA A 157 -14.56 4.34 -18.00
C ALA A 157 -15.31 3.01 -18.21
N ASP A 158 -14.59 1.90 -18.26
CA ASP A 158 -15.12 0.56 -18.43
C ASP A 158 -14.57 -0.37 -17.34
N PRO A 159 -15.44 -1.02 -16.53
CA PRO A 159 -15.00 -1.93 -15.47
C PRO A 159 -14.10 -3.08 -15.94
N THR A 160 -14.17 -3.47 -17.21
CA THR A 160 -13.34 -4.55 -17.76
C THR A 160 -11.87 -4.14 -17.85
N LEU A 161 -11.55 -2.84 -17.93
CA LEU A 161 -10.18 -2.30 -17.89
C LEU A 161 -9.49 -2.59 -16.56
N ALA A 162 -10.24 -2.75 -15.49
CA ALA A 162 -9.72 -3.01 -14.14
C ALA A 162 -8.79 -4.24 -14.10
N LYS A 163 -9.07 -5.25 -14.95
CA LYS A 163 -8.34 -6.52 -15.03
C LYS A 163 -7.14 -6.50 -15.98
N TYR A 164 -6.91 -5.42 -16.71
CA TYR A 164 -5.73 -5.31 -17.57
C TYR A 164 -4.47 -5.38 -16.72
N ARG A 165 -3.48 -6.08 -17.23
CA ARG A 165 -2.20 -6.29 -16.54
C ARG A 165 -1.13 -5.39 -17.12
N VAL A 166 -0.38 -4.74 -16.27
CA VAL A 166 0.69 -3.83 -16.65
C VAL A 166 1.92 -4.06 -15.77
N SER A 167 3.10 -3.86 -16.37
CA SER A 167 4.38 -3.88 -15.67
C SER A 167 5.13 -2.59 -15.99
N GLY A 168 5.88 -2.08 -15.02
CA GLY A 168 6.64 -0.85 -15.19
C GLY A 168 7.11 -0.27 -13.88
N ASN A 169 7.51 0.99 -13.93
CA ASN A 169 7.89 1.81 -12.79
C ASN A 169 7.06 3.09 -12.77
N LEU A 170 6.65 3.49 -11.59
CA LEU A 170 6.01 4.76 -11.31
C LEU A 170 7.04 5.67 -10.63
N ASP A 171 7.30 6.84 -11.20
CA ASP A 171 7.96 7.93 -10.48
C ASP A 171 6.89 8.63 -9.61
N VAL A 172 7.10 8.64 -8.29
CA VAL A 172 6.13 9.24 -7.35
C VAL A 172 6.06 10.76 -7.49
N ASN A 173 7.09 11.40 -8.08
CA ASN A 173 7.15 12.83 -8.33
C ASN A 173 6.50 13.23 -9.65
N ASP A 174 6.35 12.28 -10.60
CA ASP A 174 5.67 12.49 -11.88
C ASP A 174 4.73 11.31 -12.21
N PRO A 175 3.62 11.16 -11.46
CA PRO A 175 2.66 10.08 -11.68
C PRO A 175 1.96 10.17 -13.05
N ASP A 176 1.92 11.35 -13.64
CA ASP A 176 1.28 11.57 -14.95
C ASP A 176 2.10 10.98 -16.10
N ALA A 177 3.43 10.89 -15.98
CA ALA A 177 4.27 10.23 -16.97
C ALA A 177 3.82 8.78 -17.23
N LEU A 178 3.52 8.02 -16.18
CA LEU A 178 3.00 6.65 -16.31
C LEU A 178 1.63 6.63 -17.01
N LEU A 179 0.71 7.51 -16.61
CA LEU A 179 -0.63 7.60 -17.22
C LEU A 179 -0.56 7.91 -18.71
N ASN A 180 0.35 8.80 -19.08
CA ASN A 180 0.60 9.17 -20.49
C ASN A 180 1.24 8.03 -21.30
N ALA A 181 1.99 7.13 -20.64
CA ALA A 181 2.59 5.96 -21.27
C ALA A 181 1.60 4.78 -21.45
N LEU A 182 0.51 4.72 -20.69
CA LEU A 182 -0.46 3.61 -20.75
C LEU A 182 -0.98 3.29 -22.17
N PRO A 183 -1.27 4.28 -23.06
CA PRO A 183 -1.72 4.01 -24.42
C PRO A 183 -0.72 3.27 -25.31
N ALA A 184 0.57 3.28 -24.97
CA ALA A 184 1.61 2.51 -25.64
C ALA A 184 1.72 1.08 -25.11
N LEU A 185 1.31 0.85 -23.84
CA LEU A 185 1.42 -0.44 -23.17
C LEU A 185 0.14 -1.26 -23.26
N LEU A 186 -1.01 -0.61 -23.36
CA LEU A 186 -2.35 -1.23 -23.34
C LEU A 186 -3.23 -0.66 -24.46
N PRO A 187 -4.27 -1.39 -24.90
CA PRO A 187 -5.23 -0.89 -25.89
C PRO A 187 -6.21 0.12 -25.28
N VAL A 188 -5.67 1.18 -24.69
CA VAL A 188 -6.42 2.24 -24.02
C VAL A 188 -6.02 3.61 -24.55
N LYS A 189 -6.87 4.60 -24.32
CA LYS A 189 -6.57 6.03 -24.46
C LYS A 189 -6.81 6.74 -23.12
N THR A 190 -6.11 7.82 -22.89
CA THR A 190 -6.20 8.63 -21.70
C THR A 190 -6.66 10.03 -22.07
N ALA A 191 -7.52 10.62 -21.26
CA ALA A 191 -8.01 12.00 -21.46
C ALA A 191 -8.09 12.73 -20.13
N VAL A 192 -7.59 13.95 -20.08
CA VAL A 192 -7.76 14.86 -18.94
C VAL A 192 -9.14 15.52 -19.05
N LEU A 193 -9.94 15.42 -18.00
CA LEU A 193 -11.25 16.05 -17.90
C LEU A 193 -11.09 17.51 -17.43
N ALA A 194 -12.13 18.32 -17.64
CA ALA A 194 -12.15 19.73 -17.25
C ALA A 194 -11.89 20.01 -15.76
N ASP A 195 -12.15 19.03 -14.90
CA ASP A 195 -11.92 19.08 -13.45
C ASP A 195 -10.54 18.50 -13.03
N GLY A 196 -9.66 18.22 -13.98
CA GLY A 196 -8.32 17.68 -13.75
C GLY A 196 -8.25 16.18 -13.52
N ARG A 197 -9.40 15.48 -13.45
CA ARG A 197 -9.40 13.99 -13.40
C ARG A 197 -8.88 13.41 -14.72
N MET A 198 -8.23 12.27 -14.62
CA MET A 198 -7.80 11.49 -15.79
C MET A 198 -8.80 10.38 -16.05
N ARG A 199 -9.29 10.25 -17.28
CA ARG A 199 -10.14 9.13 -17.71
C ARG A 199 -9.35 8.19 -18.59
N ILE A 200 -9.40 6.90 -18.28
CA ILE A 200 -8.86 5.81 -19.06
C ILE A 200 -10.03 5.07 -19.71
N GLU A 201 -10.02 4.96 -21.04
CA GLU A 201 -11.05 4.28 -21.83
C GLU A 201 -10.43 3.41 -22.92
N ARG A 202 -11.18 2.48 -23.48
CA ARG A 202 -10.69 1.66 -24.60
C ARG A 202 -10.40 2.51 -25.85
N LYS A 203 -9.42 2.07 -26.64
CA LYS A 203 -9.21 2.56 -28.01
C LYS A 203 -10.35 2.17 -28.89
#